data_61e576a46ce7f03aaebbe3d1ad860567
#
_entry.id   61e576a46ce7f03aaebbe3d1ad860567
#
_cell.length_a   1.000
_cell.length_b   1.000
_cell.length_c   1.000
_cell.angle_alpha   90.00
_cell.angle_beta   90.00
_cell.angle_gamma   90.00
#
_symmetry.space_group_name_H-M   'P 1'
#
loop_
_entity.id
_entity.type
_entity.pdbx_description
1 polymer ?
#
loop_
_entity_poly.entity_id
_entity_poly.type
_entity_poly.pdbx_seq_one_letter_code
_entity_poly.pdbx_strand_id
1 'polypeptide(L)'
;ILLFWVKKGVDAFRCDMAEMVPVEFWHYAIAQVKQQAPAVQFIAEVYNPQEYRSYIAHGGFDFLYDKVGLYDTLRGVICRYASASAITQAWQATDDIREHMLYFLENHDEQRIASDFFCGDAAKALPGLVVAACIGKNPLMIYAGQELGEPGMDAEGFSGKDGRTTIFDYWSPETLRKLATLPESLEEVKQSQLLNAEEQRLYEDYHTILRLRETSPALREGAFFDVMYVNYQSISGFDPNRHYAFLRKTTDEAILAVANFSDQDISVGVKLPAHAFDYLHLAEGTFAARDLMSGRKTDIVLTRDGETSVQVPANSAVLLSFCP
;
A
#
# COMPACT_ATOMS: atom_id res chain seq x y z
N ILE A 1 14.01 19.39 -23.07
CA ILE A 1 14.16 19.37 -21.61
C ILE A 1 14.27 17.91 -21.12
N LEU A 2 13.29 17.01 -21.36
CA LEU A 2 13.29 15.63 -20.89
C LEU A 2 14.58 14.89 -21.28
N LEU A 3 14.96 14.91 -22.56
CA LEU A 3 16.19 14.27 -23.05
C LEU A 3 17.47 14.84 -22.41
N PHE A 4 17.46 16.09 -21.97
CA PHE A 4 18.58 16.66 -21.22
C PHE A 4 18.75 15.94 -19.87
N TRP A 5 17.64 15.72 -19.15
CA TRP A 5 17.68 15.06 -17.86
C TRP A 5 17.96 13.55 -17.97
N VAL A 6 17.45 12.91 -19.03
CA VAL A 6 17.80 11.52 -19.35
C VAL A 6 19.32 11.37 -19.50
N LYS A 7 19.99 12.29 -20.23
CA LYS A 7 21.44 12.30 -20.37
C LYS A 7 22.19 12.55 -19.04
N LYS A 8 21.51 13.08 -18.03
CA LYS A 8 22.03 13.25 -16.67
C LYS A 8 21.80 12.02 -15.78
N GLY A 9 21.17 10.97 -16.27
CA GLY A 9 20.95 9.72 -15.57
C GLY A 9 19.62 9.64 -14.81
N VAL A 10 18.60 10.41 -15.21
CA VAL A 10 17.26 10.28 -14.66
C VAL A 10 16.61 9.00 -15.19
N ASP A 11 16.06 8.18 -14.27
CA ASP A 11 15.43 6.89 -14.60
C ASP A 11 13.92 7.00 -14.83
N ALA A 12 13.27 8.04 -14.25
CA ALA A 12 11.85 8.25 -14.42
C ALA A 12 11.45 9.73 -14.29
N PHE A 13 10.26 10.07 -14.81
CA PHE A 13 9.65 11.39 -14.66
C PHE A 13 8.28 11.25 -14.01
N ARG A 14 8.05 11.97 -12.90
CA ARG A 14 6.71 12.25 -12.39
C ARG A 14 6.20 13.51 -13.05
N CYS A 15 5.07 13.41 -13.72
CA CYS A 15 4.46 14.49 -14.50
C CYS A 15 3.30 15.09 -13.72
N ASP A 16 3.53 16.32 -13.26
CA ASP A 16 2.57 17.12 -12.51
C ASP A 16 1.36 17.47 -13.37
N MET A 17 0.16 17.37 -12.78
CA MET A 17 -1.12 17.69 -13.41
C MET A 17 -1.21 17.21 -14.87
N ALA A 18 -0.79 15.96 -15.11
CA ALA A 18 -0.66 15.43 -16.48
C ALA A 18 -1.98 15.48 -17.27
N GLU A 19 -3.13 15.34 -16.60
CA GLU A 19 -4.46 15.42 -17.21
C GLU A 19 -4.83 16.82 -17.75
N MET A 20 -4.11 17.88 -17.35
CA MET A 20 -4.29 19.23 -17.87
C MET A 20 -3.54 19.46 -19.19
N VAL A 21 -2.73 18.49 -19.62
CA VAL A 21 -1.97 18.52 -20.87
C VAL A 21 -2.55 17.49 -21.82
N PRO A 22 -2.83 17.84 -23.10
CA PRO A 22 -3.44 16.90 -24.03
C PRO A 22 -2.67 15.59 -24.15
N VAL A 23 -3.39 14.47 -24.22
CA VAL A 23 -2.80 13.12 -24.27
C VAL A 23 -1.90 12.92 -25.49
N GLU A 24 -2.20 13.62 -26.60
CA GLU A 24 -1.39 13.60 -27.84
C GLU A 24 -0.01 14.21 -27.62
N PHE A 25 0.10 15.23 -26.76
CA PHE A 25 1.41 15.78 -26.41
C PHE A 25 2.24 14.75 -25.63
N TRP A 26 1.63 14.06 -24.68
CA TRP A 26 2.31 13.01 -23.92
C TRP A 26 2.74 11.85 -24.83
N HIS A 27 1.87 11.42 -25.72
CA HIS A 27 2.20 10.42 -26.72
C HIS A 27 3.47 10.79 -27.50
N TYR A 28 3.52 12.01 -28.03
CA TYR A 28 4.69 12.50 -28.74
C TYR A 28 5.92 12.58 -27.84
N ALA A 29 5.82 13.22 -26.68
CA ALA A 29 6.95 13.47 -25.80
C ALA A 29 7.57 12.18 -25.26
N ILE A 30 6.72 11.25 -24.77
CA ILE A 30 7.13 9.96 -24.23
C ILE A 30 7.76 9.09 -25.32
N ALA A 31 7.15 9.04 -26.51
CA ALA A 31 7.70 8.29 -27.63
C ALA A 31 9.11 8.77 -28.01
N GLN A 32 9.33 10.11 -28.06
CA GLN A 32 10.65 10.68 -28.34
C GLN A 32 11.71 10.30 -27.29
N VAL A 33 11.32 10.27 -26.01
CA VAL A 33 12.23 9.85 -24.94
C VAL A 33 12.52 8.37 -25.04
N LYS A 34 11.49 7.53 -25.15
CA LYS A 34 11.64 6.06 -25.17
C LYS A 34 12.38 5.54 -26.39
N GLN A 35 12.38 6.28 -27.53
CA GLN A 35 13.24 5.96 -28.68
C GLN A 35 14.74 6.03 -28.34
N GLN A 36 15.15 6.92 -27.43
CA GLN A 36 16.56 7.12 -27.06
C GLN A 36 16.92 6.42 -25.74
N ALA A 37 15.95 6.25 -24.86
CA ALA A 37 16.10 5.66 -23.52
C ALA A 37 14.84 4.83 -23.15
N PRO A 38 14.70 3.61 -23.69
CA PRO A 38 13.49 2.80 -23.57
C PRO A 38 13.19 2.38 -22.12
N ALA A 39 14.18 2.39 -21.23
CA ALA A 39 14.02 2.03 -19.82
C ALA A 39 13.46 3.17 -18.95
N VAL A 40 13.45 4.42 -19.44
CA VAL A 40 12.93 5.57 -18.69
C VAL A 40 11.42 5.44 -18.52
N GLN A 41 10.96 5.58 -17.28
CA GLN A 41 9.54 5.45 -16.94
C GLN A 41 8.86 6.81 -16.77
N PHE A 42 7.55 6.82 -17.00
CA PHE A 42 6.71 8.01 -16.84
C PHE A 42 5.57 7.72 -15.89
N ILE A 43 5.45 8.54 -14.84
CA ILE A 43 4.42 8.47 -13.81
C ILE A 43 3.54 9.71 -13.94
N ALA A 44 2.25 9.53 -14.17
CA ALA A 44 1.34 10.65 -14.32
C ALA A 44 0.51 10.91 -13.07
N GLU A 45 0.34 12.17 -12.77
CA GLU A 45 -0.72 12.63 -11.88
C GLU A 45 -1.98 12.86 -12.71
N VAL A 46 -2.93 11.93 -12.63
CA VAL A 46 -4.25 11.98 -13.26
C VAL A 46 -5.28 11.64 -12.19
N TYR A 47 -6.23 12.54 -11.92
CA TYR A 47 -7.25 12.34 -10.89
C TYR A 47 -8.62 12.00 -11.46
N ASN A 48 -8.82 12.16 -12.78
CA ASN A 48 -10.05 11.72 -13.44
C ASN A 48 -9.97 10.22 -13.82
N PRO A 49 -10.70 9.30 -13.14
CA PRO A 49 -10.64 7.87 -13.45
C PRO A 49 -11.09 7.52 -14.87
N GLN A 50 -11.87 8.38 -15.53
CA GLN A 50 -12.32 8.16 -16.91
C GLN A 50 -11.18 8.32 -17.92
N GLU A 51 -10.15 9.08 -17.55
CA GLU A 51 -8.98 9.33 -18.39
C GLU A 51 -7.84 8.31 -18.17
N TYR A 52 -7.84 7.52 -17.11
CA TYR A 52 -6.74 6.61 -16.78
C TYR A 52 -6.30 5.75 -17.96
N ARG A 53 -7.26 5.09 -18.62
CA ARG A 53 -6.98 4.19 -19.74
C ARG A 53 -6.42 4.91 -20.95
N SER A 54 -6.87 6.14 -21.20
CA SER A 54 -6.38 7.00 -22.27
C SER A 54 -4.92 7.41 -22.05
N TYR A 55 -4.57 7.82 -20.83
CA TYR A 55 -3.20 8.24 -20.51
C TYR A 55 -2.22 7.07 -20.49
N ILE A 56 -2.67 5.86 -20.14
CA ILE A 56 -1.85 4.64 -20.27
C ILE A 56 -1.72 4.24 -21.73
N ALA A 57 -2.85 3.97 -22.43
CA ALA A 57 -2.84 3.35 -23.74
C ALA A 57 -2.42 4.31 -24.87
N HIS A 58 -2.87 5.55 -24.82
CA HIS A 58 -2.58 6.56 -25.84
C HIS A 58 -1.46 7.51 -25.42
N GLY A 59 -1.44 7.94 -24.16
CA GLY A 59 -0.38 8.81 -23.64
C GLY A 59 0.97 8.12 -23.54
N GLY A 60 0.97 6.82 -23.21
CA GLY A 60 2.18 6.01 -23.07
C GLY A 60 2.81 6.07 -21.69
N PHE A 61 2.07 6.49 -20.66
CA PHE A 61 2.52 6.47 -19.28
C PHE A 61 2.66 5.03 -18.76
N ASP A 62 3.69 4.79 -18.01
CA ASP A 62 3.95 3.51 -17.38
C ASP A 62 3.10 3.34 -16.11
N PHE A 63 2.94 4.43 -15.32
CA PHE A 63 2.17 4.43 -14.08
C PHE A 63 1.34 5.70 -13.92
N LEU A 64 0.22 5.56 -13.20
CA LEU A 64 -0.64 6.66 -12.75
C LEU A 64 -0.81 6.60 -11.23
N TYR A 65 -0.95 7.74 -10.57
CA TYR A 65 -1.37 7.80 -9.17
C TYR A 65 -2.77 7.22 -8.99
N ASP A 66 -2.94 6.27 -8.08
CA ASP A 66 -4.28 5.82 -7.65
C ASP A 66 -4.78 6.69 -6.48
N LYS A 67 -5.05 7.97 -6.78
CA LYS A 67 -5.53 8.94 -5.78
C LYS A 67 -7.01 8.73 -5.48
N VAL A 68 -7.85 8.76 -6.50
CA VAL A 68 -9.32 8.76 -6.36
C VAL A 68 -9.86 7.36 -6.07
N GLY A 69 -9.12 6.31 -6.44
CA GLY A 69 -9.46 4.92 -6.16
C GLY A 69 -9.01 4.46 -4.78
N LEU A 70 -7.84 3.83 -4.73
CA LEU A 70 -7.38 3.15 -3.51
C LEU A 70 -6.97 4.12 -2.40
N TYR A 71 -6.28 5.24 -2.72
CA TYR A 71 -5.88 6.20 -1.69
C TYR A 71 -7.09 6.78 -0.94
N ASP A 72 -8.07 7.37 -1.64
CA ASP A 72 -9.25 7.98 -0.99
C ASP A 72 -10.06 6.93 -0.21
N THR A 73 -10.14 5.70 -0.73
CA THR A 73 -10.80 4.59 -0.04
C THR A 73 -10.06 4.24 1.25
N LEU A 74 -8.75 4.01 1.20
CA LEU A 74 -7.96 3.67 2.40
C LEU A 74 -8.00 4.78 3.43
N ARG A 75 -7.88 6.05 3.01
CA ARG A 75 -8.06 7.20 3.91
C ARG A 75 -9.42 7.15 4.59
N GLY A 76 -10.48 6.89 3.84
CA GLY A 76 -11.83 6.77 4.38
C GLY A 76 -11.98 5.65 5.40
N VAL A 77 -11.35 4.50 5.16
CA VAL A 77 -11.38 3.35 6.06
C VAL A 77 -10.56 3.62 7.33
N ILE A 78 -9.34 4.16 7.19
CA ILE A 78 -8.46 4.52 8.31
C ILE A 78 -9.14 5.56 9.21
N CYS A 79 -9.72 6.60 8.62
CA CYS A 79 -10.46 7.65 9.34
C CYS A 79 -11.89 7.23 9.75
N ARG A 80 -12.33 6.01 9.42
CA ARG A 80 -13.59 5.37 9.85
C ARG A 80 -14.87 6.01 9.31
N TYR A 81 -14.83 6.76 8.24
CA TYR A 81 -16.02 7.22 7.54
C TYR A 81 -16.39 6.37 6.31
N ALA A 82 -15.54 5.37 5.97
CA ALA A 82 -15.83 4.37 4.94
C ALA A 82 -15.72 2.94 5.48
N SER A 83 -16.37 2.01 4.80
CA SER A 83 -16.28 0.57 5.08
C SER A 83 -15.04 -0.03 4.45
N ALA A 84 -14.38 -0.97 5.14
CA ALA A 84 -13.25 -1.72 4.57
C ALA A 84 -13.66 -2.53 3.32
N SER A 85 -14.92 -2.92 3.19
CA SER A 85 -15.44 -3.57 1.98
C SER A 85 -15.34 -2.69 0.72
N ALA A 86 -15.24 -1.36 0.86
CA ALA A 86 -15.05 -0.45 -0.27
C ALA A 86 -13.69 -0.66 -0.98
N ILE A 87 -12.71 -1.25 -0.30
CA ILE A 87 -11.41 -1.60 -0.90
C ILE A 87 -11.59 -2.54 -2.10
N THR A 88 -12.54 -3.49 -2.00
CA THR A 88 -12.88 -4.38 -3.13
C THR A 88 -13.34 -3.60 -4.36
N GLN A 89 -14.21 -2.62 -4.18
CA GLN A 89 -14.70 -1.79 -5.29
C GLN A 89 -13.58 -0.92 -5.88
N ALA A 90 -12.69 -0.39 -5.02
CA ALA A 90 -11.59 0.45 -5.46
C ALA A 90 -10.63 -0.30 -6.40
N TRP A 91 -10.15 -1.50 -6.03
CA TRP A 91 -9.24 -2.24 -6.90
C TRP A 91 -9.94 -2.82 -8.14
N GLN A 92 -11.23 -3.19 -8.05
CA GLN A 92 -12.01 -3.69 -9.19
C GLN A 92 -12.22 -2.63 -10.27
N ALA A 93 -12.34 -1.35 -9.89
CA ALA A 93 -12.51 -0.25 -10.84
C ALA A 93 -11.32 -0.08 -11.80
N THR A 94 -10.15 -0.55 -11.39
CA THR A 94 -8.90 -0.47 -12.15
C THR A 94 -8.27 -1.83 -12.44
N ASP A 95 -9.02 -2.94 -12.33
CA ASP A 95 -8.47 -4.29 -12.43
C ASP A 95 -7.77 -4.57 -13.76
N ASP A 96 -8.31 -4.08 -14.86
CA ASP A 96 -7.75 -4.20 -16.22
C ASP A 96 -6.47 -3.37 -16.45
N ILE A 97 -6.22 -2.36 -15.61
CA ILE A 97 -5.04 -1.49 -15.66
C ILE A 97 -4.27 -1.49 -14.34
N ARG A 98 -4.60 -2.42 -13.44
CA ARG A 98 -4.08 -2.42 -12.06
C ARG A 98 -2.56 -2.35 -11.99
N GLU A 99 -1.85 -3.03 -12.87
CA GLU A 99 -0.38 -3.05 -12.87
C GLU A 99 0.24 -1.66 -13.18
N HIS A 100 -0.55 -0.75 -13.73
CA HIS A 100 -0.14 0.63 -14.01
C HIS A 100 -0.46 1.60 -12.87
N MET A 101 -1.15 1.17 -11.80
CA MET A 101 -1.55 2.05 -10.71
C MET A 101 -0.47 2.12 -9.63
N LEU A 102 0.03 3.33 -9.34
CA LEU A 102 0.96 3.59 -8.25
C LEU A 102 0.17 3.85 -6.97
N TYR A 103 0.38 3.02 -5.95
CA TYR A 103 -0.28 3.13 -4.66
C TYR A 103 0.54 3.98 -3.67
N PHE A 104 -0.15 4.66 -2.77
CA PHE A 104 0.45 5.48 -1.72
C PHE A 104 -0.56 5.76 -0.60
N LEU A 105 -0.07 6.19 0.56
CA LEU A 105 -0.88 6.70 1.67
C LEU A 105 -0.61 8.16 1.99
N GLU A 106 0.52 8.69 1.56
CA GLU A 106 0.91 10.09 1.66
C GLU A 106 1.60 10.55 0.38
N ASN A 107 1.47 11.83 0.08
CA ASN A 107 2.28 12.55 -0.89
C ASN A 107 2.38 14.03 -0.45
N HIS A 108 3.02 14.86 -1.27
CA HIS A 108 3.24 16.28 -0.97
C HIS A 108 1.97 17.15 -1.07
N ASP A 109 0.89 16.65 -1.68
CA ASP A 109 -0.39 17.35 -1.83
C ASP A 109 -1.42 16.94 -0.78
N GLU A 110 -1.22 15.80 -0.12
CA GLU A 110 -2.15 15.25 0.86
C GLU A 110 -1.66 15.45 2.30
N GLN A 111 -2.60 15.46 3.25
CA GLN A 111 -2.27 15.54 4.65
C GLN A 111 -1.45 14.33 5.11
N ARG A 112 -0.50 14.57 6.03
CA ARG A 112 0.22 13.50 6.70
C ARG A 112 -0.73 12.67 7.56
N ILE A 113 -0.52 11.36 7.61
CA ILE A 113 -1.35 10.43 8.39
C ILE A 113 -1.36 10.82 9.87
N ALA A 114 -0.20 11.20 10.42
CA ALA A 114 -0.06 11.59 11.82
C ALA A 114 -0.66 12.95 12.15
N SER A 115 -1.07 13.74 11.16
CA SER A 115 -1.71 15.04 11.40
C SER A 115 -3.14 14.89 11.91
N ASP A 116 -3.59 15.91 12.65
CA ASP A 116 -4.99 16.03 13.11
C ASP A 116 -6.00 16.13 11.93
N PHE A 117 -5.51 16.44 10.73
CA PHE A 117 -6.32 16.55 9.51
C PHE A 117 -6.50 15.22 8.78
N PHE A 118 -5.81 14.16 9.21
CA PHE A 118 -6.01 12.82 8.70
C PHE A 118 -6.52 11.92 9.85
N CYS A 119 -5.67 11.24 10.59
CA CYS A 119 -6.11 10.40 11.70
C CYS A 119 -5.34 10.60 13.03
N GLY A 120 -4.41 11.54 13.09
CA GLY A 120 -3.70 11.96 14.30
C GLY A 120 -2.71 10.94 14.86
N ASP A 121 -2.56 9.79 14.21
CA ASP A 121 -1.69 8.70 14.67
C ASP A 121 -1.28 7.83 13.47
N ALA A 122 0.00 7.86 13.13
CA ALA A 122 0.54 7.14 11.97
C ALA A 122 0.38 5.62 12.07
N ALA A 123 0.40 5.06 13.29
CA ALA A 123 0.26 3.62 13.51
C ALA A 123 -1.12 3.09 13.10
N LYS A 124 -2.17 3.93 13.14
CA LYS A 124 -3.52 3.54 12.69
C LYS A 124 -3.61 3.24 11.20
N ALA A 125 -2.66 3.70 10.41
CA ALA A 125 -2.62 3.42 8.98
C ALA A 125 -1.91 2.11 8.62
N LEU A 126 -1.31 1.40 9.58
CA LEU A 126 -0.58 0.15 9.32
C LEU A 126 -1.41 -0.89 8.54
N PRO A 127 -2.69 -1.15 8.86
CA PRO A 127 -3.50 -2.07 8.04
C PRO A 127 -3.69 -1.57 6.61
N GLY A 128 -3.82 -0.25 6.41
CA GLY A 128 -3.89 0.38 5.09
C GLY A 128 -2.58 0.24 4.31
N LEU A 129 -1.44 0.39 4.98
CA LEU A 129 -0.13 0.16 4.39
C LEU A 129 0.03 -1.30 3.92
N VAL A 130 -0.37 -2.27 4.75
CA VAL A 130 -0.34 -3.70 4.38
C VAL A 130 -1.23 -3.96 3.16
N VAL A 131 -2.43 -3.38 3.11
CA VAL A 131 -3.31 -3.50 1.95
C VAL A 131 -2.62 -2.91 0.71
N ALA A 132 -2.20 -1.65 0.74
CA ALA A 132 -1.56 -0.98 -0.41
C ALA A 132 -0.30 -1.71 -0.88
N ALA A 133 0.47 -2.25 0.08
CA ALA A 133 1.72 -2.95 -0.20
C ALA A 133 1.52 -4.37 -0.75
N CYS A 134 0.47 -5.10 -0.34
CA CYS A 134 0.37 -6.53 -0.53
C CYS A 134 -0.77 -6.99 -1.45
N ILE A 135 -1.72 -6.10 -1.78
CA ILE A 135 -2.86 -6.44 -2.63
C ILE A 135 -2.47 -6.75 -4.09
N GLY A 136 -1.37 -6.17 -4.57
CA GLY A 136 -0.90 -6.31 -5.95
C GLY A 136 0.62 -6.23 -6.08
N LYS A 137 1.08 -6.20 -7.34
CA LYS A 137 2.50 -5.99 -7.71
C LYS A 137 2.82 -4.51 -7.95
N ASN A 138 1.86 -3.66 -7.73
CA ASN A 138 1.88 -2.22 -8.01
C ASN A 138 3.10 -1.55 -7.37
N PRO A 139 3.67 -0.53 -8.01
CA PRO A 139 4.62 0.33 -7.32
C PRO A 139 3.95 0.98 -6.11
N LEU A 140 4.69 1.10 -5.01
CA LEU A 140 4.27 1.73 -3.78
C LEU A 140 5.17 2.93 -3.51
N MET A 141 4.58 4.11 -3.38
CA MET A 141 5.31 5.32 -2.98
C MET A 141 5.23 5.49 -1.47
N ILE A 142 6.36 5.70 -0.83
CA ILE A 142 6.47 6.14 0.57
C ILE A 142 6.94 7.59 0.53
N TYR A 143 6.16 8.49 1.10
CA TYR A 143 6.57 9.89 1.21
C TYR A 143 7.54 10.05 2.38
N ALA A 144 8.69 10.66 2.14
CA ALA A 144 9.78 10.79 3.12
C ALA A 144 9.27 11.30 4.47
N GLY A 145 9.59 10.59 5.57
CA GLY A 145 9.10 10.84 6.91
C GLY A 145 7.82 10.10 7.29
N GLN A 146 7.10 9.51 6.33
CA GLN A 146 5.90 8.70 6.59
C GLN A 146 6.23 7.52 7.51
N GLU A 147 7.38 6.89 7.32
CA GLU A 147 7.91 5.78 8.10
C GLU A 147 8.31 6.16 9.53
N LEU A 148 8.36 7.45 9.85
CA LEU A 148 8.60 7.98 11.19
C LEU A 148 7.37 8.70 11.78
N GLY A 149 6.26 8.73 11.04
CA GLY A 149 5.05 9.41 11.48
C GLY A 149 5.15 10.94 11.45
N GLU A 150 5.71 11.50 10.35
CA GLU A 150 5.75 12.98 10.16
C GLU A 150 4.35 13.59 10.34
N PRO A 151 4.15 14.52 11.30
CA PRO A 151 2.83 15.08 11.60
C PRO A 151 2.41 16.21 10.65
N GLY A 152 3.28 16.64 9.76
CA GLY A 152 3.12 17.88 9.00
C GLY A 152 3.56 19.12 9.78
N MET A 153 3.69 20.25 9.09
CA MET A 153 4.18 21.48 9.66
C MET A 153 3.05 22.47 9.96
N ASP A 154 3.22 23.26 11.00
CA ASP A 154 2.19 24.20 11.45
C ASP A 154 1.96 25.38 10.50
N ALA A 155 2.94 25.74 9.70
CA ALA A 155 2.90 26.87 8.77
C ALA A 155 3.04 26.45 7.29
N GLU A 156 3.05 25.17 7.03
CA GLU A 156 3.22 24.61 5.69
C GLU A 156 1.88 24.21 5.07
N GLY A 157 1.89 23.96 3.77
CA GLY A 157 0.70 23.72 3.00
C GLY A 157 0.26 24.92 2.18
N PHE A 158 -0.78 24.76 1.39
CA PHE A 158 -1.25 25.80 0.47
C PHE A 158 -2.05 26.92 1.17
N SER A 159 -2.55 26.67 2.36
CA SER A 159 -3.43 27.58 3.10
C SER A 159 -3.04 27.74 4.57
N GLY A 160 -1.80 27.44 4.93
CA GLY A 160 -1.31 27.51 6.31
C GLY A 160 -1.34 26.16 7.00
N LYS A 161 -1.69 26.11 8.27
CA LYS A 161 -1.74 24.87 9.06
C LYS A 161 -2.83 23.92 8.54
N ASP A 162 -2.46 22.92 7.79
CA ASP A 162 -3.36 21.97 7.17
C ASP A 162 -2.88 20.49 7.19
N GLY A 163 -1.82 20.19 7.93
CA GLY A 163 -1.29 18.83 8.08
C GLY A 163 -0.46 18.33 6.91
N ARG A 164 -0.05 19.20 6.00
CA ARG A 164 0.82 18.88 4.86
C ARG A 164 2.30 19.17 5.18
N THR A 165 3.17 18.66 4.33
CA THR A 165 4.59 19.01 4.30
C THR A 165 4.96 19.41 2.89
N THR A 166 5.49 20.62 2.72
CA THR A 166 5.91 21.11 1.42
C THR A 166 7.16 20.39 0.89
N ILE A 167 7.24 20.23 -0.44
CA ILE A 167 8.47 19.75 -1.09
C ILE A 167 9.59 20.79 -1.09
N PHE A 168 9.31 22.03 -0.72
CA PHE A 168 10.27 23.14 -0.74
C PHE A 168 11.02 23.32 0.57
N ASP A 169 10.62 22.59 1.63
CA ASP A 169 11.32 22.61 2.93
C ASP A 169 11.55 21.18 3.44
N TYR A 170 12.64 20.57 3.00
CA TYR A 170 13.07 19.24 3.43
C TYR A 170 14.05 19.26 4.60
N TRP A 171 14.43 20.43 5.12
CA TRP A 171 15.40 20.60 6.21
C TRP A 171 14.78 20.97 7.56
N SER A 172 13.60 21.60 7.59
CA SER A 172 12.92 21.98 8.83
C SER A 172 12.23 20.82 9.55
N PRO A 173 11.55 19.86 8.88
CA PRO A 173 10.92 18.76 9.57
C PRO A 173 11.92 17.92 10.36
N GLU A 174 11.63 17.71 11.66
CA GLU A 174 12.53 16.96 12.55
C GLU A 174 12.66 15.50 12.10
N THR A 175 11.57 14.89 11.68
CA THR A 175 11.54 13.52 11.16
C THR A 175 12.44 13.34 9.94
N LEU A 176 12.47 14.30 9.01
CA LEU A 176 13.37 14.24 7.84
C LEU A 176 14.83 14.39 8.24
N ARG A 177 15.14 15.23 9.23
CA ARG A 177 16.50 15.33 9.77
C ARG A 177 16.95 14.04 10.46
N LYS A 178 16.05 13.41 11.24
CA LYS A 178 16.31 12.09 11.84
C LYS A 178 16.56 11.06 10.75
N LEU A 179 15.65 10.96 9.77
CA LEU A 179 15.75 10.02 8.66
C LEU A 179 17.10 10.12 7.93
N ALA A 180 17.56 11.35 7.66
CA ALA A 180 18.85 11.60 7.00
C ALA A 180 20.07 11.17 7.81
N THR A 181 19.92 10.91 9.11
CA THR A 181 21.01 10.50 10.03
C THR A 181 20.90 9.04 10.46
N LEU A 182 19.85 8.32 10.05
CA LEU A 182 19.70 6.92 10.41
C LEU A 182 20.79 6.07 9.75
N PRO A 183 21.31 5.07 10.47
CA PRO A 183 22.15 4.04 9.88
C PRO A 183 21.43 3.25 8.78
N GLU A 184 22.22 2.61 7.91
CA GLU A 184 21.65 1.84 6.78
C GLU A 184 20.96 0.54 7.22
N SER A 185 21.43 -0.09 8.29
CA SER A 185 20.85 -1.36 8.76
C SER A 185 19.84 -1.15 9.87
N LEU A 186 18.74 -1.91 9.84
CA LEU A 186 17.71 -1.90 10.88
C LEU A 186 18.28 -2.21 12.27
N GLU A 187 19.25 -3.11 12.36
CA GLU A 187 19.88 -3.46 13.64
C GLU A 187 20.65 -2.28 14.25
N GLU A 188 21.37 -1.52 13.43
CA GLU A 188 22.08 -0.31 13.87
C GLU A 188 21.08 0.81 14.24
N VAL A 189 19.96 0.93 13.50
CA VAL A 189 18.87 1.87 13.87
C VAL A 189 18.34 1.55 15.25
N LYS A 190 18.07 0.28 15.56
CA LYS A 190 17.60 -0.16 16.89
C LYS A 190 18.58 0.17 18.01
N GLN A 191 19.86 0.12 17.73
CA GLN A 191 20.92 0.40 18.70
C GLN A 191 21.24 1.90 18.84
N SER A 192 20.90 2.72 17.84
CA SER A 192 21.30 4.12 17.76
C SER A 192 20.64 5.04 18.78
N GLN A 193 19.44 4.67 19.29
CA GLN A 193 18.60 5.51 20.14
C GLN A 193 18.21 6.87 19.52
N LEU A 194 18.29 7.01 18.20
CA LEU A 194 17.90 8.20 17.46
C LEU A 194 16.40 8.37 17.36
N LEU A 195 15.66 7.25 17.40
CA LEU A 195 14.21 7.19 17.33
C LEU A 195 13.62 6.96 18.73
N ASN A 196 12.50 7.60 19.00
CA ASN A 196 11.68 7.24 20.16
C ASN A 196 11.00 5.87 19.93
N ALA A 197 10.32 5.32 20.93
CA ALA A 197 9.75 3.98 20.87
C ALA A 197 8.64 3.85 19.79
N GLU A 198 7.86 4.89 19.55
CA GLU A 198 6.78 4.92 18.56
C GLU A 198 7.36 5.01 17.14
N GLU A 199 8.28 5.94 16.91
CA GLU A 199 9.01 6.09 15.65
C GLU A 199 9.74 4.79 15.29
N GLN A 200 10.45 4.18 16.26
CA GLN A 200 11.19 2.94 16.03
C GLN A 200 10.25 1.81 15.61
N ARG A 201 9.13 1.63 16.34
CA ARG A 201 8.15 0.58 16.01
C ARG A 201 7.57 0.79 14.61
N LEU A 202 7.16 2.01 14.28
CA LEU A 202 6.61 2.34 12.97
C LEU A 202 7.64 2.08 11.86
N TYR A 203 8.88 2.52 12.05
CA TYR A 203 9.98 2.27 11.11
C TYR A 203 10.24 0.77 10.89
N GLU A 204 10.21 -0.03 11.96
CA GLU A 204 10.34 -1.48 11.89
C GLU A 204 9.20 -2.13 11.09
N ASP A 205 7.96 -1.67 11.28
CA ASP A 205 6.80 -2.15 10.54
C ASP A 205 6.92 -1.82 9.03
N TYR A 206 7.30 -0.59 8.68
CA TYR A 206 7.57 -0.19 7.29
C TYR A 206 8.70 -1.02 6.68
N HIS A 207 9.82 -1.14 7.37
CA HIS A 207 10.95 -1.95 6.92
C HIS A 207 10.51 -3.40 6.67
N THR A 208 9.74 -3.99 7.59
CA THR A 208 9.25 -5.37 7.47
C THR A 208 8.37 -5.53 6.23
N ILE A 209 7.38 -4.66 6.03
CA ILE A 209 6.45 -4.72 4.90
C ILE A 209 7.20 -4.55 3.56
N LEU A 210 8.08 -3.55 3.46
CA LEU A 210 8.84 -3.32 2.24
C LEU A 210 9.79 -4.48 1.93
N ARG A 211 10.42 -5.05 2.96
CA ARG A 211 11.27 -6.22 2.82
C ARG A 211 10.50 -7.46 2.38
N LEU A 212 9.30 -7.65 2.90
CA LEU A 212 8.41 -8.75 2.49
C LEU A 212 8.00 -8.62 1.02
N ARG A 213 7.70 -7.41 0.55
CA ARG A 213 7.42 -7.18 -0.89
C ARG A 213 8.59 -7.59 -1.78
N GLU A 214 9.81 -7.41 -1.31
CA GLU A 214 11.02 -7.77 -2.06
C GLU A 214 11.30 -9.28 -2.01
N THR A 215 11.05 -9.94 -0.88
CA THR A 215 11.55 -11.30 -0.61
C THR A 215 10.50 -12.39 -0.70
N SER A 216 9.20 -12.11 -0.46
CA SER A 216 8.14 -13.12 -0.55
C SER A 216 7.71 -13.35 -1.99
N PRO A 217 7.83 -14.59 -2.52
CA PRO A 217 7.34 -14.91 -3.84
C PRO A 217 5.84 -14.63 -4.01
N ALA A 218 5.01 -14.96 -2.99
CA ALA A 218 3.58 -14.75 -3.05
C ALA A 218 3.22 -13.26 -3.17
N LEU A 219 3.94 -12.35 -2.51
CA LEU A 219 3.70 -10.91 -2.62
C LEU A 219 4.23 -10.33 -3.93
N ARG A 220 5.37 -10.82 -4.41
CA ARG A 220 5.98 -10.34 -5.66
C ARG A 220 5.21 -10.76 -6.91
N GLU A 221 4.82 -12.02 -7.00
CA GLU A 221 4.37 -12.65 -8.24
C GLU A 221 3.05 -13.41 -8.10
N GLY A 222 2.63 -13.68 -6.84
CA GLY A 222 1.48 -14.53 -6.54
C GLY A 222 0.16 -14.02 -7.13
N ALA A 223 -0.71 -14.94 -7.49
CA ALA A 223 -2.09 -14.64 -7.82
C ALA A 223 -2.79 -14.02 -6.60
N PHE A 224 -3.70 -13.10 -6.88
CA PHE A 224 -4.49 -12.40 -5.87
C PHE A 224 -5.92 -12.94 -5.86
N PHE A 225 -6.50 -13.11 -4.69
CA PHE A 225 -7.90 -13.48 -4.53
C PHE A 225 -8.52 -12.75 -3.34
N ASP A 226 -9.51 -11.90 -3.62
CA ASP A 226 -10.29 -11.18 -2.60
C ASP A 226 -11.37 -12.12 -2.03
N VAL A 227 -11.40 -12.27 -0.69
CA VAL A 227 -12.39 -13.12 -0.02
C VAL A 227 -13.53 -12.33 0.61
N MET A 228 -13.59 -11.02 0.38
CA MET A 228 -14.59 -10.15 1.02
C MET A 228 -16.04 -10.52 0.63
N TYR A 229 -16.28 -10.96 -0.60
CA TYR A 229 -17.63 -11.24 -1.10
C TYR A 229 -18.36 -12.37 -0.33
N VAL A 230 -17.63 -13.24 0.37
CA VAL A 230 -18.20 -14.26 1.27
C VAL A 230 -18.13 -13.86 2.75
N ASN A 231 -17.51 -12.70 3.06
CA ASN A 231 -17.33 -12.18 4.41
C ASN A 231 -18.12 -10.87 4.66
N TYR A 232 -19.06 -10.50 3.77
CA TYR A 232 -19.90 -9.29 3.95
C TYR A 232 -20.89 -9.38 5.10
N GLN A 233 -21.26 -10.58 5.51
CA GLN A 233 -22.09 -10.79 6.69
C GLN A 233 -21.17 -11.08 7.85
N SER A 234 -21.33 -10.36 8.96
CA SER A 234 -20.56 -10.57 10.18
C SER A 234 -20.74 -12.00 10.69
N ILE A 235 -19.85 -12.89 10.25
CA ILE A 235 -19.78 -14.29 10.68
C ILE A 235 -18.57 -14.41 11.58
N SER A 236 -18.70 -15.08 12.72
CA SER A 236 -17.57 -15.34 13.64
C SER A 236 -16.71 -14.10 13.94
N GLY A 237 -17.37 -12.96 14.14
CA GLY A 237 -16.71 -11.71 14.54
C GLY A 237 -16.07 -10.90 13.40
N PHE A 238 -16.11 -11.38 12.16
CA PHE A 238 -15.60 -10.60 11.04
C PHE A 238 -16.56 -9.45 10.70
N ASP A 239 -16.08 -8.20 10.86
CA ASP A 239 -16.82 -6.99 10.51
C ASP A 239 -16.30 -6.41 9.17
N PRO A 240 -17.07 -6.50 8.08
CA PRO A 240 -16.65 -5.98 6.77
C PRO A 240 -16.48 -4.46 6.72
N ASN A 241 -16.92 -3.73 7.75
CA ASN A 241 -16.66 -2.30 7.85
C ASN A 241 -15.26 -1.99 8.37
N ARG A 242 -14.65 -2.94 9.12
CA ARG A 242 -13.38 -2.74 9.81
C ARG A 242 -12.31 -3.76 9.45
N HIS A 243 -12.68 -4.86 8.81
CA HIS A 243 -11.76 -5.91 8.44
C HIS A 243 -11.73 -6.11 6.94
N TYR A 244 -10.53 -6.36 6.43
CA TYR A 244 -10.31 -6.70 5.01
C TYR A 244 -9.42 -7.93 4.91
N ALA A 245 -9.80 -8.89 4.07
CA ALA A 245 -9.04 -10.14 3.93
C ALA A 245 -8.88 -10.54 2.45
N PHE A 246 -7.70 -11.06 2.14
CA PHE A 246 -7.37 -11.55 0.81
C PHE A 246 -6.29 -12.63 0.85
N LEU A 247 -6.15 -13.35 -0.26
CA LEU A 247 -5.12 -14.36 -0.47
C LEU A 247 -4.13 -13.93 -1.53
N ARG A 248 -2.87 -14.30 -1.33
CA ARG A 248 -1.81 -14.24 -2.35
C ARG A 248 -1.19 -15.63 -2.46
N LYS A 249 -0.94 -16.13 -3.68
CA LYS A 249 -0.38 -17.47 -3.84
C LYS A 249 0.51 -17.63 -5.06
N THR A 250 1.65 -18.29 -4.85
CA THR A 250 2.49 -18.94 -5.87
C THR A 250 2.43 -20.46 -5.72
N THR A 251 3.22 -21.19 -6.47
CA THR A 251 3.35 -22.63 -6.31
C THR A 251 3.78 -23.03 -4.90
N ASP A 252 4.73 -22.29 -4.32
CA ASP A 252 5.46 -22.70 -3.12
C ASP A 252 5.04 -21.94 -1.85
N GLU A 253 4.33 -20.82 -1.98
CA GLU A 253 3.93 -19.97 -0.87
C GLU A 253 2.48 -19.49 -1.04
N ALA A 254 1.70 -19.60 0.02
CA ALA A 254 0.40 -18.94 0.14
C ALA A 254 0.41 -18.02 1.35
N ILE A 255 -0.27 -16.89 1.22
CA ILE A 255 -0.44 -15.90 2.31
C ILE A 255 -1.94 -15.61 2.43
N LEU A 256 -2.48 -15.80 3.64
CA LEU A 256 -3.74 -15.20 4.04
C LEU A 256 -3.43 -13.89 4.76
N ALA A 257 -3.82 -12.78 4.15
CA ALA A 257 -3.70 -11.45 4.73
C ALA A 257 -5.04 -11.04 5.36
N VAL A 258 -4.98 -10.54 6.60
CA VAL A 258 -6.15 -9.99 7.30
C VAL A 258 -5.76 -8.67 7.94
N ALA A 259 -6.41 -7.59 7.50
CA ALA A 259 -6.22 -6.23 7.99
C ALA A 259 -7.36 -5.86 8.96
N ASN A 260 -7.00 -5.26 10.10
CA ASN A 260 -7.91 -4.81 11.14
C ASN A 260 -7.78 -3.31 11.35
N PHE A 261 -8.78 -2.55 10.90
CA PHE A 261 -8.87 -1.10 11.05
C PHE A 261 -9.62 -0.68 12.34
N SER A 262 -9.86 -1.60 13.28
CA SER A 262 -10.48 -1.28 14.56
C SER A 262 -9.45 -1.06 15.66
N ASP A 263 -9.85 -0.37 16.74
CA ASP A 263 -9.01 -0.14 17.93
C ASP A 263 -9.01 -1.33 18.92
N GLN A 264 -9.52 -2.49 18.48
CA GLN A 264 -9.61 -3.68 19.34
C GLN A 264 -8.81 -4.82 18.71
N ASP A 265 -8.13 -5.58 19.55
CA ASP A 265 -7.63 -6.89 19.14
C ASP A 265 -8.82 -7.79 18.82
N ILE A 266 -8.74 -8.49 17.71
CA ILE A 266 -9.82 -9.34 17.22
C ILE A 266 -9.39 -10.80 17.13
N SER A 267 -10.38 -11.69 17.30
CA SER A 267 -10.28 -13.10 16.92
C SER A 267 -11.48 -13.39 16.03
N VAL A 268 -11.23 -13.59 14.74
CA VAL A 268 -12.27 -13.66 13.70
C VAL A 268 -12.17 -14.94 12.90
N GLY A 269 -13.33 -15.45 12.44
CA GLY A 269 -13.40 -16.46 11.39
C GLY A 269 -13.39 -15.81 10.01
N VAL A 270 -12.40 -16.14 9.19
CA VAL A 270 -12.34 -15.73 7.78
C VAL A 270 -12.84 -16.87 6.93
N LYS A 271 -13.96 -16.68 6.25
CA LYS A 271 -14.53 -17.69 5.34
C LYS A 271 -13.73 -17.72 4.05
N LEU A 272 -13.33 -18.92 3.63
CA LEU A 272 -12.63 -19.17 2.38
C LEU A 272 -13.55 -19.95 1.41
N PRO A 273 -13.97 -19.33 0.29
CA PRO A 273 -14.92 -19.96 -0.62
C PRO A 273 -14.27 -21.08 -1.43
N ALA A 274 -15.03 -22.10 -1.80
CA ALA A 274 -14.54 -23.19 -2.66
C ALA A 274 -13.89 -22.65 -3.94
N HIS A 275 -14.41 -21.54 -4.50
CA HIS A 275 -13.84 -20.87 -5.68
C HIS A 275 -12.38 -20.42 -5.47
N ALA A 276 -12.01 -19.96 -4.25
CA ALA A 276 -10.61 -19.60 -3.95
C ALA A 276 -9.68 -20.81 -4.06
N PHE A 277 -10.14 -21.98 -3.59
CA PHE A 277 -9.39 -23.24 -3.69
C PHE A 277 -9.18 -23.66 -5.15
N ASP A 278 -10.23 -23.56 -5.97
CA ASP A 278 -10.13 -23.91 -7.38
C ASP A 278 -9.23 -22.95 -8.15
N TYR A 279 -9.41 -21.65 -7.96
CA TYR A 279 -8.64 -20.62 -8.66
C TYR A 279 -7.16 -20.58 -8.26
N LEU A 280 -6.88 -20.70 -6.95
CA LEU A 280 -5.51 -20.65 -6.41
C LEU A 280 -4.86 -22.04 -6.31
N HIS A 281 -5.58 -23.13 -6.63
CA HIS A 281 -5.11 -24.50 -6.42
C HIS A 281 -4.66 -24.76 -4.97
N LEU A 282 -5.50 -24.34 -4.00
CA LEU A 282 -5.25 -24.57 -2.58
C LEU A 282 -5.67 -26.00 -2.19
N ALA A 283 -4.91 -26.63 -1.29
CA ALA A 283 -5.30 -27.89 -0.66
C ALA A 283 -6.11 -27.63 0.62
N GLU A 284 -7.02 -28.54 0.97
CA GLU A 284 -7.65 -28.58 2.28
C GLU A 284 -6.72 -29.25 3.28
N GLY A 285 -6.76 -28.83 4.54
CA GLY A 285 -5.95 -29.44 5.60
C GLY A 285 -5.53 -28.44 6.68
N THR A 286 -4.68 -28.93 7.56
CA THR A 286 -4.01 -28.12 8.59
C THR A 286 -2.57 -27.85 8.14
N PHE A 287 -2.18 -26.59 8.13
CA PHE A 287 -0.86 -26.14 7.70
C PHE A 287 -0.17 -25.38 8.83
N ALA A 288 1.12 -25.64 9.02
CA ALA A 288 1.94 -24.77 9.83
C ALA A 288 2.10 -23.42 9.12
N ALA A 289 1.69 -22.36 9.78
CA ALA A 289 1.76 -21.02 9.26
C ALA A 289 2.66 -20.12 10.13
N ARG A 290 3.18 -19.07 9.52
CA ARG A 290 3.92 -18.04 10.23
C ARG A 290 3.36 -16.68 9.85
N ASP A 291 3.03 -15.87 10.85
CA ASP A 291 2.76 -14.46 10.62
C ASP A 291 4.06 -13.72 10.27
N LEU A 292 4.13 -13.20 9.07
CA LEU A 292 5.32 -12.53 8.55
C LEU A 292 5.58 -11.16 9.21
N MET A 293 4.55 -10.53 9.81
CA MET A 293 4.70 -9.26 10.52
C MET A 293 5.34 -9.46 11.89
N SER A 294 4.85 -10.41 12.68
CA SER A 294 5.32 -10.65 14.05
C SER A 294 6.33 -11.80 14.18
N GLY A 295 6.45 -12.64 13.16
CA GLY A 295 7.23 -13.87 13.21
C GLY A 295 6.58 -15.00 14.00
N ARG A 296 5.36 -14.81 14.55
CA ARG A 296 4.64 -15.80 15.34
C ARG A 296 4.24 -17.01 14.48
N LYS A 297 4.48 -18.20 15.02
CA LYS A 297 4.03 -19.46 14.43
C LYS A 297 2.65 -19.82 14.94
N THR A 298 1.81 -20.37 14.06
CA THR A 298 0.47 -20.85 14.35
C THR A 298 0.11 -21.95 13.36
N ASP A 299 -0.94 -22.70 13.63
CA ASP A 299 -1.56 -23.56 12.64
C ASP A 299 -2.75 -22.86 12.00
N ILE A 300 -2.95 -23.11 10.71
CA ILE A 300 -4.10 -22.62 9.93
C ILE A 300 -4.85 -23.83 9.37
N VAL A 301 -6.16 -23.83 9.54
CA VAL A 301 -7.04 -24.89 9.02
C VAL A 301 -7.78 -24.37 7.79
N LEU A 302 -7.59 -24.98 6.64
CA LEU A 302 -8.21 -24.61 5.39
C LEU A 302 -9.24 -25.65 4.99
N THR A 303 -10.50 -25.21 4.82
CA THR A 303 -11.59 -26.04 4.32
C THR A 303 -12.43 -25.23 3.34
N ARG A 304 -12.92 -25.91 2.29
CA ARG A 304 -13.79 -25.29 1.28
C ARG A 304 -15.07 -24.80 1.94
N ASP A 305 -15.42 -23.56 1.67
CA ASP A 305 -16.57 -22.86 2.26
C ASP A 305 -16.57 -22.81 3.81
N GLY A 306 -15.45 -23.19 4.44
CA GLY A 306 -15.24 -23.12 5.88
C GLY A 306 -14.60 -21.83 6.32
N GLU A 307 -14.43 -21.69 7.64
CA GLU A 307 -13.82 -20.53 8.28
C GLU A 307 -12.45 -20.89 8.86
N THR A 308 -11.51 -20.00 8.68
CA THR A 308 -10.19 -20.03 9.34
C THR A 308 -10.16 -19.01 10.45
N SER A 309 -9.83 -19.43 11.67
CA SER A 309 -9.70 -18.52 12.81
C SER A 309 -8.38 -17.74 12.75
N VAL A 310 -8.45 -16.42 12.85
CA VAL A 310 -7.31 -15.52 12.78
C VAL A 310 -7.37 -14.50 13.91
N GLN A 311 -6.24 -14.31 14.61
CA GLN A 311 -6.08 -13.26 15.60
C GLN A 311 -5.31 -12.09 14.98
N VAL A 312 -5.86 -10.89 15.07
CA VAL A 312 -5.25 -9.68 14.48
C VAL A 312 -5.25 -8.55 15.53
N PRO A 313 -4.10 -7.95 15.85
CA PRO A 313 -4.04 -6.83 16.79
C PRO A 313 -4.83 -5.60 16.27
N ALA A 314 -5.17 -4.71 17.19
CA ALA A 314 -5.79 -3.42 16.88
C ALA A 314 -4.96 -2.61 15.89
N ASN A 315 -5.61 -1.93 14.96
CA ASN A 315 -4.95 -1.07 13.94
C ASN A 315 -3.73 -1.74 13.29
N SER A 316 -3.85 -3.01 12.95
CA SER A 316 -2.73 -3.81 12.42
C SER A 316 -3.20 -4.81 11.36
N ALA A 317 -2.30 -5.62 10.89
CA ALA A 317 -2.61 -6.72 9.98
C ALA A 317 -1.73 -7.93 10.30
N VAL A 318 -2.18 -9.11 9.88
CA VAL A 318 -1.37 -10.32 9.86
C VAL A 318 -1.21 -10.82 8.42
N LEU A 319 -0.05 -11.37 8.13
CA LEU A 319 0.29 -12.02 6.87
C LEU A 319 0.68 -13.46 7.16
N LEU A 320 -0.32 -14.34 7.24
CA LEU A 320 -0.10 -15.77 7.55
C LEU A 320 0.43 -16.50 6.32
N SER A 321 1.74 -16.71 6.27
CA SER A 321 2.42 -17.46 5.21
C SER A 321 2.47 -18.95 5.57
N PHE A 322 2.15 -19.79 4.61
CA PHE A 322 2.18 -21.25 4.72
C PHE A 322 2.53 -21.89 3.36
N CYS A 323 2.98 -23.15 3.39
CA CYS A 323 3.19 -23.96 2.18
C CYS A 323 1.93 -24.78 1.92
N PRO A 324 1.18 -24.48 0.84
CA PRO A 324 -0.09 -25.15 0.53
C PRO A 324 0.08 -26.55 -0.04
#